data_70d9c46e127239e4baa21c6eeadc848c
#
_entry.id   70d9c46e127239e4baa21c6eeadc848c
#
_cell.length_a   1.000
_cell.length_b   1.000
_cell.length_c   1.000
_cell.angle_alpha   90.00
_cell.angle_beta   90.00
_cell.angle_gamma   90.00
#
_symmetry.space_group_name_H-M   'P 1'
#
loop_
_entity.id
_entity.type
_entity.pdbx_description
1 polymer ?
#
loop_
_entity_poly.entity_id
_entity_poly.type
_entity_poly.pdbx_seq_one_letter_code
_entity_poly.pdbx_strand_id
1 'polypeptide(L)'
;RRQRQMCIRDRYRSLIDKYLNSPRYGELMANIWMDVARYADSDGYLDDKHRDFSPWRDWVIKAFNDNMTYDKFVTHQLAGDLIKDADQESIKATAFNRLHKKNSEAGIIFEEYRTEYVADRTITFGSAFLGMTLECARCHDHKYDPISQKNFYELASFFNNTFEIGSAVYGPGQ
;
A
#
# COMPACT_ATOMS: atom_id res chain seq x y z
N ARG A 1 -38.43 31.32 -9.68
CA ARG A 1 -37.02 31.24 -9.23
C ARG A 1 -36.77 30.06 -8.26
N ARG A 2 -37.58 29.85 -7.21
CA ARG A 2 -37.44 28.74 -6.24
C ARG A 2 -37.52 27.36 -6.90
N GLN A 3 -38.46 27.10 -7.80
CA GLN A 3 -38.56 25.80 -8.51
C GLN A 3 -37.35 25.52 -9.40
N ARG A 4 -36.77 26.50 -10.09
CA ARG A 4 -35.55 26.35 -10.88
C ARG A 4 -34.33 25.96 -10.02
N GLN A 5 -34.18 26.62 -8.86
CA GLN A 5 -33.09 26.27 -7.93
C GLN A 5 -33.23 24.88 -7.33
N MET A 6 -34.47 24.43 -7.05
CA MET A 6 -34.75 23.08 -6.56
C MET A 6 -34.38 22.02 -7.62
N CYS A 7 -34.82 22.20 -8.86
CA CYS A 7 -34.49 21.29 -9.97
C CYS A 7 -32.97 21.19 -10.26
N ILE A 8 -32.22 22.31 -10.14
CA ILE A 8 -30.77 22.31 -10.32
C ILE A 8 -30.09 21.52 -9.20
N ARG A 9 -30.50 21.73 -7.94
CA ARG A 9 -29.95 21.02 -6.79
C ARG A 9 -30.24 19.51 -6.85
N ASP A 10 -31.44 19.11 -7.25
CA ASP A 10 -31.83 17.72 -7.36
C ASP A 10 -31.07 17.01 -8.50
N ARG A 11 -30.88 17.70 -9.64
CA ARG A 11 -30.02 17.19 -10.72
C ARG A 11 -28.57 17.05 -10.29
N TYR A 12 -28.05 18.00 -9.54
CA TYR A 12 -26.68 17.95 -9.04
C TYR A 12 -26.49 16.78 -8.07
N ARG A 13 -27.42 16.57 -7.14
CA ARG A 13 -27.42 15.41 -6.24
C ARG A 13 -27.49 14.09 -7.00
N SER A 14 -28.42 13.97 -7.94
CA SER A 14 -28.52 12.78 -8.77
C SER A 14 -27.26 12.49 -9.58
N LEU A 15 -26.53 13.52 -10.01
CA LEU A 15 -25.26 13.38 -10.70
C LEU A 15 -24.14 12.89 -9.75
N ILE A 16 -24.09 13.43 -8.55
CA ILE A 16 -23.15 12.97 -7.50
C ILE A 16 -23.42 11.49 -7.19
N ASP A 17 -24.68 11.12 -6.92
CA ASP A 17 -25.05 9.74 -6.61
C ASP A 17 -24.70 8.79 -7.76
N LYS A 18 -24.92 9.22 -9.01
CA LYS A 18 -24.55 8.45 -10.20
C LYS A 18 -23.03 8.15 -10.25
N TYR A 19 -22.19 9.13 -9.94
CA TYR A 19 -20.75 8.92 -9.97
C TYR A 19 -20.23 8.15 -8.75
N LEU A 20 -20.75 8.40 -7.56
CA LEU A 20 -20.38 7.66 -6.35
C LEU A 20 -20.79 6.17 -6.43
N ASN A 21 -21.90 5.86 -7.08
CA ASN A 21 -22.36 4.47 -7.27
C ASN A 21 -21.78 3.83 -8.56
N SER A 22 -20.91 4.50 -9.27
CA SER A 22 -20.25 3.94 -10.44
C SER A 22 -19.07 3.05 -10.01
N PRO A 23 -18.88 1.84 -10.61
CA PRO A 23 -17.70 1.01 -10.36
C PRO A 23 -16.39 1.74 -10.71
N ARG A 24 -16.45 2.76 -11.57
CA ARG A 24 -15.29 3.62 -11.90
C ARG A 24 -14.83 4.48 -10.73
N TYR A 25 -15.65 4.68 -9.70
CA TYR A 25 -15.24 5.37 -8.48
C TYR A 25 -14.11 4.61 -7.77
N GLY A 26 -14.27 3.30 -7.56
CA GLY A 26 -13.23 2.47 -6.96
C GLY A 26 -11.96 2.40 -7.80
N GLU A 27 -12.08 2.35 -9.13
CA GLU A 27 -10.91 2.38 -10.02
C GLU A 27 -10.12 3.70 -9.88
N LEU A 28 -10.81 4.84 -9.83
CA LEU A 28 -10.18 6.15 -9.64
C LEU A 28 -9.48 6.27 -8.29
N MET A 29 -10.16 5.87 -7.21
CA MET A 29 -9.60 5.93 -5.86
C MET A 29 -8.44 4.96 -5.68
N ALA A 30 -8.55 3.75 -6.25
CA ALA A 30 -7.47 2.77 -6.24
C ALA A 30 -6.23 3.27 -6.99
N ASN A 31 -6.39 4.01 -8.10
CA ASN A 31 -5.26 4.58 -8.83
C ASN A 31 -4.44 5.52 -7.95
N ILE A 32 -5.10 6.42 -7.21
CA ILE A 32 -4.44 7.31 -6.25
C ILE A 32 -3.74 6.52 -5.14
N TRP A 33 -4.40 5.47 -4.63
CA TRP A 33 -3.83 4.63 -3.59
C TRP A 33 -2.65 3.79 -4.08
N MET A 34 -2.68 3.30 -5.31
CA MET A 34 -1.59 2.55 -5.93
C MET A 34 -0.31 3.37 -6.04
N ASP A 35 -0.40 4.67 -6.36
CA ASP A 35 0.76 5.56 -6.37
C ASP A 35 1.43 5.65 -4.99
N VAL A 36 0.61 5.85 -3.94
CA VAL A 36 1.12 5.91 -2.55
C VAL A 36 1.68 4.57 -2.09
N ALA A 37 1.02 3.47 -2.47
CA ALA A 37 1.45 2.11 -2.16
C ALA A 37 2.63 1.63 -3.02
N ARG A 38 3.13 2.44 -3.96
CA ARG A 38 4.20 2.10 -4.90
C ARG A 38 3.94 0.84 -5.73
N TYR A 39 2.69 0.63 -6.15
CA TYR A 39 2.28 -0.50 -6.96
C TYR A 39 3.07 -0.58 -8.27
N ALA A 40 3.53 -1.77 -8.59
CA ALA A 40 4.09 -2.10 -9.90
C ALA A 40 3.87 -3.58 -10.22
N ASP A 41 3.74 -3.91 -11.50
CA ASP A 41 3.63 -5.29 -11.99
C ASP A 41 5.01 -5.88 -12.35
N SER A 42 6.08 -5.34 -11.74
CA SER A 42 7.46 -5.79 -11.97
C SER A 42 8.34 -5.60 -10.74
N ASP A 43 9.53 -6.19 -10.74
CA ASP A 43 10.47 -6.16 -9.63
C ASP A 43 11.14 -4.78 -9.44
N GLY A 44 11.30 -4.01 -10.51
CA GLY A 44 11.75 -2.62 -10.47
C GLY A 44 13.27 -2.41 -10.38
N TYR A 45 14.09 -3.45 -10.56
CA TYR A 45 15.54 -3.36 -10.72
C TYR A 45 15.94 -3.68 -12.18
N LEU A 46 17.22 -3.87 -12.48
CA LEU A 46 17.72 -4.03 -13.84
C LEU A 46 17.11 -5.24 -14.55
N ASP A 47 16.93 -6.35 -13.85
CA ASP A 47 16.32 -7.59 -14.37
C ASP A 47 14.79 -7.49 -14.54
N ASP A 48 14.17 -6.57 -13.85
CA ASP A 48 12.76 -6.11 -13.89
C ASP A 48 11.73 -7.18 -14.31
N LYS A 49 11.76 -8.33 -13.66
CA LYS A 49 10.85 -9.44 -13.97
C LYS A 49 9.41 -9.09 -13.64
N HIS A 50 8.50 -9.58 -14.47
CA HIS A 50 7.06 -9.46 -14.22
C HIS A 50 6.68 -10.12 -12.91
N ARG A 51 5.87 -9.40 -12.12
CA ARG A 51 5.35 -9.82 -10.82
C ARG A 51 3.89 -9.43 -10.71
N ASP A 52 2.99 -10.40 -10.71
CA ASP A 52 1.55 -10.14 -10.72
C ASP A 52 1.02 -9.75 -9.33
N PHE A 53 0.72 -8.48 -9.15
CA PHE A 53 -0.01 -7.94 -7.99
C PHE A 53 -1.45 -7.52 -8.32
N SER A 54 -1.97 -7.89 -9.48
CA SER A 54 -3.35 -7.58 -9.85
C SER A 54 -4.39 -8.06 -8.81
N PRO A 55 -4.24 -9.19 -8.10
CA PRO A 55 -5.19 -9.57 -7.04
C PRO A 55 -5.27 -8.55 -5.90
N TRP A 56 -4.17 -7.88 -5.54
CA TRP A 56 -4.19 -6.81 -4.55
C TRP A 56 -4.84 -5.53 -5.10
N ARG A 57 -4.51 -5.15 -6.34
CA ARG A 57 -5.15 -4.01 -7.02
C ARG A 57 -6.68 -4.17 -7.05
N ASP A 58 -7.13 -5.34 -7.45
CA ASP A 58 -8.56 -5.65 -7.57
C ASP A 58 -9.24 -5.63 -6.19
N TRP A 59 -8.56 -6.11 -5.15
CA TRP A 59 -9.02 -5.96 -3.76
C TRP A 59 -9.17 -4.49 -3.35
N VAL A 60 -8.20 -3.63 -3.69
CA VAL A 60 -8.26 -2.18 -3.39
C VAL A 60 -9.45 -1.54 -4.10
N ILE A 61 -9.64 -1.82 -5.39
CA ILE A 61 -10.79 -1.31 -6.18
C ILE A 61 -12.11 -1.72 -5.50
N LYS A 62 -12.22 -2.99 -5.12
CA LYS A 62 -13.39 -3.51 -4.42
C LYS A 62 -13.61 -2.82 -3.08
N ALA A 63 -12.57 -2.65 -2.27
CA ALA A 63 -12.64 -2.01 -0.97
C ALA A 63 -13.19 -0.57 -1.06
N PHE A 64 -12.78 0.20 -2.07
CA PHE A 64 -13.31 1.54 -2.32
C PHE A 64 -14.77 1.51 -2.81
N ASN A 65 -15.14 0.59 -3.71
CA ASN A 65 -16.50 0.46 -4.20
C ASN A 65 -17.47 -0.01 -3.11
N ASP A 66 -17.01 -0.86 -2.19
CA ASP A 66 -17.77 -1.33 -1.04
C ASP A 66 -17.81 -0.30 0.10
N ASN A 67 -17.17 0.86 -0.09
CA ASN A 67 -17.03 1.90 0.94
C ASN A 67 -16.51 1.33 2.28
N MET A 68 -15.47 0.48 2.20
CA MET A 68 -14.84 -0.13 3.38
C MET A 68 -14.38 0.96 4.35
N THR A 69 -14.65 0.76 5.64
CA THR A 69 -14.22 1.73 6.66
C THR A 69 -12.69 1.78 6.76
N TYR A 70 -12.14 2.97 7.05
CA TYR A 70 -10.69 3.19 7.03
C TYR A 70 -9.92 2.27 7.99
N ASP A 71 -10.45 2.03 9.18
CA ASP A 71 -9.88 1.12 10.16
C ASP A 71 -9.75 -0.32 9.62
N LYS A 72 -10.78 -0.83 8.94
CA LYS A 72 -10.73 -2.14 8.27
C LYS A 72 -9.75 -2.13 7.11
N PHE A 73 -9.78 -1.09 6.28
CA PHE A 73 -8.88 -0.96 5.13
C PHE A 73 -7.40 -1.00 5.55
N VAL A 74 -7.05 -0.30 6.63
CA VAL A 74 -5.68 -0.31 7.19
C VAL A 74 -5.36 -1.68 7.79
N THR A 75 -6.25 -2.22 8.63
CA THR A 75 -6.04 -3.49 9.31
C THR A 75 -5.81 -4.64 8.32
N HIS A 76 -6.61 -4.71 7.25
CA HIS A 76 -6.47 -5.74 6.24
C HIS A 76 -5.14 -5.64 5.49
N GLN A 77 -4.68 -4.44 5.15
CA GLN A 77 -3.42 -4.27 4.42
C GLN A 77 -2.17 -4.53 5.26
N LEU A 78 -2.22 -4.24 6.56
CA LEU A 78 -1.07 -4.44 7.44
C LEU A 78 -1.03 -5.82 8.10
N ALA A 79 -2.18 -6.38 8.45
CA ALA A 79 -2.32 -7.57 9.29
C ALA A 79 -3.55 -8.42 8.93
N GLY A 80 -3.95 -8.43 7.66
CA GLY A 80 -5.13 -9.18 7.21
C GLY A 80 -5.04 -10.68 7.40
N ASP A 81 -3.83 -11.24 7.44
CA ASP A 81 -3.54 -12.63 7.75
C ASP A 81 -3.63 -12.97 9.25
N LEU A 82 -3.60 -11.96 10.12
CA LEU A 82 -3.64 -12.10 11.58
C LEU A 82 -5.02 -11.82 12.19
N ILE A 83 -5.99 -11.37 11.38
CA ILE A 83 -7.34 -11.13 11.88
C ILE A 83 -8.04 -12.46 12.18
N LYS A 84 -9.01 -12.40 13.13
CA LYS A 84 -9.86 -13.58 13.40
C LYS A 84 -10.66 -13.94 12.15
N ASP A 85 -10.65 -15.22 11.79
CA ASP A 85 -11.34 -15.75 10.62
C ASP A 85 -10.81 -15.19 9.29
N ALA A 86 -9.48 -14.98 9.19
CA ALA A 86 -8.80 -14.52 7.98
C ALA A 86 -9.18 -15.40 6.78
N ASP A 87 -9.62 -14.77 5.72
CA ASP A 87 -9.96 -15.40 4.45
C ASP A 87 -8.96 -15.03 3.34
N GLN A 88 -9.17 -15.54 2.14
CA GLN A 88 -8.28 -15.23 1.02
C GLN A 88 -8.28 -13.73 0.65
N GLU A 89 -9.40 -13.03 0.85
CA GLU A 89 -9.49 -11.60 0.56
C GLU A 89 -8.66 -10.78 1.54
N SER A 90 -8.71 -11.12 2.83
CA SER A 90 -7.87 -10.48 3.86
C SER A 90 -6.38 -10.77 3.66
N ILE A 91 -6.03 -12.00 3.21
CA ILE A 91 -4.64 -12.35 2.87
C ILE A 91 -4.16 -11.57 1.64
N LYS A 92 -4.97 -11.44 0.57
CA LYS A 92 -4.63 -10.61 -0.61
C LYS A 92 -4.29 -9.18 -0.23
N ALA A 93 -5.03 -8.60 0.71
CA ALA A 93 -4.80 -7.23 1.18
C ALA A 93 -3.39 -7.03 1.74
N THR A 94 -2.83 -8.04 2.42
CA THR A 94 -1.48 -7.97 3.02
C THR A 94 -0.36 -7.85 1.99
N ALA A 95 -0.65 -8.07 0.70
CA ALA A 95 0.34 -7.86 -0.36
C ALA A 95 0.84 -6.41 -0.43
N PHE A 96 0.15 -5.44 0.18
CA PHE A 96 0.68 -4.10 0.45
C PHE A 96 2.11 -4.13 1.03
N ASN A 97 2.37 -5.05 1.96
CA ASN A 97 3.68 -5.22 2.57
C ASN A 97 4.74 -5.82 1.63
N ARG A 98 4.36 -6.22 0.41
CA ARG A 98 5.24 -6.87 -0.58
C ARG A 98 5.42 -6.07 -1.86
N LEU A 99 4.82 -4.86 -1.96
CA LEU A 99 4.88 -4.02 -3.17
C LEU A 99 6.24 -3.33 -3.36
N HIS A 100 7.18 -3.44 -2.42
CA HIS A 100 8.54 -2.91 -2.57
C HIS A 100 9.25 -3.55 -3.76
N LYS A 101 10.24 -2.85 -4.30
CA LYS A 101 11.13 -3.40 -5.34
C LYS A 101 11.86 -4.64 -4.82
N LYS A 102 12.13 -5.60 -5.71
CA LYS A 102 12.94 -6.80 -5.41
C LYS A 102 14.10 -6.91 -6.35
N ASN A 103 15.30 -7.16 -5.80
CA ASN A 103 16.48 -7.40 -6.61
C ASN A 103 16.68 -8.89 -6.86
N SER A 104 16.90 -9.28 -8.12
CA SER A 104 17.23 -10.65 -8.54
C SER A 104 18.60 -10.76 -9.21
N GLU A 105 19.39 -9.70 -9.17
CA GLU A 105 20.70 -9.63 -9.84
C GLU A 105 21.75 -10.51 -9.15
N ALA A 106 22.73 -10.95 -9.93
CA ALA A 106 23.87 -11.72 -9.40
C ALA A 106 24.84 -10.80 -8.64
N GLY A 107 25.44 -11.33 -7.57
CA GLY A 107 26.48 -10.62 -6.80
C GLY A 107 25.96 -9.63 -5.76
N ILE A 108 24.68 -9.61 -5.50
CA ILE A 108 24.09 -8.77 -4.44
C ILE A 108 24.40 -9.29 -3.04
N ILE A 109 24.44 -8.41 -2.07
CA ILE A 109 24.51 -8.76 -0.66
C ILE A 109 23.07 -8.86 -0.12
N PHE A 110 22.61 -10.10 0.15
CA PHE A 110 21.22 -10.36 0.51
C PHE A 110 20.75 -9.58 1.75
N GLU A 111 21.59 -9.43 2.76
CA GLU A 111 21.22 -8.72 3.98
C GLU A 111 21.09 -7.20 3.76
N GLU A 112 21.87 -6.63 2.84
CA GLU A 112 21.72 -5.24 2.43
C GLU A 112 20.33 -5.00 1.84
N TYR A 113 19.92 -5.81 0.86
CA TYR A 113 18.59 -5.67 0.24
C TYR A 113 17.46 -6.02 1.20
N ARG A 114 17.62 -7.02 2.07
CA ARG A 114 16.62 -7.29 3.12
C ARG A 114 16.40 -6.06 4.00
N THR A 115 17.48 -5.39 4.38
CA THR A 115 17.41 -4.15 5.17
C THR A 115 16.75 -3.01 4.41
N GLU A 116 17.04 -2.87 3.10
CA GLU A 116 16.35 -1.91 2.23
C GLU A 116 14.85 -2.18 2.13
N TYR A 117 14.42 -3.44 2.03
CA TYR A 117 13.00 -3.81 1.97
C TYR A 117 12.27 -3.48 3.28
N VAL A 118 12.92 -3.67 4.44
CA VAL A 118 12.38 -3.26 5.74
C VAL A 118 12.26 -1.73 5.82
N ALA A 119 13.29 -1.01 5.39
CA ALA A 119 13.27 0.45 5.35
C ALA A 119 12.18 0.99 4.42
N ASP A 120 12.03 0.42 3.24
CA ASP A 120 10.99 0.78 2.28
C ASP A 120 9.57 0.61 2.86
N ARG A 121 9.28 -0.53 3.52
CA ARG A 121 7.98 -0.74 4.20
C ARG A 121 7.74 0.31 5.29
N THR A 122 8.76 0.62 6.07
CA THR A 122 8.68 1.62 7.15
C THR A 122 8.36 3.00 6.61
N ILE A 123 9.06 3.42 5.56
CA ILE A 123 8.87 4.72 4.90
C ILE A 123 7.48 4.78 4.26
N THR A 124 7.09 3.72 3.55
CA THR A 124 5.77 3.66 2.90
C THR A 124 4.64 3.64 3.91
N PHE A 125 4.78 2.93 5.02
CA PHE A 125 3.81 2.99 6.12
C PHE A 125 3.63 4.42 6.63
N GLY A 126 4.73 5.13 6.85
CA GLY A 126 4.70 6.53 7.28
C GLY A 126 3.96 7.44 6.30
N SER A 127 4.28 7.37 5.03
CA SER A 127 3.64 8.20 4.00
C SER A 127 2.19 7.81 3.75
N ALA A 128 1.87 6.52 3.66
CA ALA A 128 0.55 6.03 3.29
C ALA A 128 -0.49 6.18 4.40
N PHE A 129 -0.13 5.87 5.64
CA PHE A 129 -1.10 5.80 6.74
C PHE A 129 -0.98 6.95 7.76
N LEU A 130 0.20 7.53 7.90
CA LEU A 130 0.43 8.62 8.85
C LEU A 130 0.56 9.99 8.18
N GLY A 131 0.72 10.04 6.85
CA GLY A 131 1.01 11.29 6.13
C GLY A 131 2.33 11.93 6.55
N MET A 132 3.32 11.11 6.98
CA MET A 132 4.59 11.56 7.52
C MET A 132 5.76 11.09 6.66
N THR A 133 6.77 11.94 6.50
CA THR A 133 8.00 11.61 5.78
C THR A 133 9.01 11.01 6.75
N LEU A 134 9.14 9.69 6.80
CA LEU A 134 10.03 8.99 7.74
C LEU A 134 11.45 8.79 7.20
N GLU A 135 11.70 9.01 5.92
CA GLU A 135 12.96 8.68 5.25
C GLU A 135 14.19 9.35 5.91
N CYS A 136 14.06 10.63 6.28
CA CYS A 136 15.16 11.37 6.97
C CYS A 136 15.54 10.72 8.30
N ALA A 137 14.55 10.18 9.02
CA ALA A 137 14.75 9.57 10.33
C ALA A 137 15.52 8.25 10.28
N ARG A 138 15.75 7.68 9.11
CA ARG A 138 16.61 6.52 8.90
C ARG A 138 18.08 6.81 9.30
N CYS A 139 18.55 8.03 9.05
CA CYS A 139 19.97 8.38 9.24
C CYS A 139 20.22 9.30 10.45
N HIS A 140 19.25 10.16 10.79
CA HIS A 140 19.34 11.12 11.89
C HIS A 140 17.92 11.52 12.35
N ASP A 141 17.79 12.18 13.48
CA ASP A 141 16.51 12.71 13.94
C ASP A 141 15.92 13.65 12.89
N HIS A 142 14.60 13.56 12.66
CA HIS A 142 13.92 14.36 11.64
C HIS A 142 14.07 15.85 11.95
N LYS A 143 14.38 16.64 10.93
CA LYS A 143 14.74 18.06 11.12
C LYS A 143 13.59 18.93 11.63
N TYR A 144 12.36 18.61 11.21
CA TYR A 144 11.17 19.44 11.45
C TYR A 144 10.14 18.74 12.33
N ASP A 145 9.94 17.47 12.16
CA ASP A 145 8.96 16.66 12.88
C ASP A 145 9.56 16.02 14.13
N PRO A 146 8.79 15.79 15.19
CA PRO A 146 9.27 15.19 16.44
C PRO A 146 9.47 13.66 16.29
N ILE A 147 10.23 13.24 15.29
CA ILE A 147 10.53 11.85 14.95
C ILE A 147 12.02 11.65 15.08
N SER A 148 12.44 10.86 16.06
CA SER A 148 13.85 10.50 16.22
C SER A 148 14.24 9.34 15.31
N GLN A 149 15.55 9.18 15.07
CA GLN A 149 16.10 7.99 14.43
C GLN A 149 15.68 6.72 15.18
N LYS A 150 15.64 6.78 16.51
CA LYS A 150 15.18 5.67 17.35
C LYS A 150 13.73 5.26 17.00
N ASN A 151 12.84 6.23 16.84
CA ASN A 151 11.44 5.94 16.47
C ASN A 151 11.35 5.25 15.09
N PHE A 152 12.20 5.64 14.14
CA PHE A 152 12.27 4.95 12.84
C PHE A 152 12.60 3.47 13.01
N TYR A 153 13.63 3.12 13.77
CA TYR A 153 14.04 1.73 13.97
C TYR A 153 13.09 0.94 14.88
N GLU A 154 12.43 1.58 15.83
CA GLU A 154 11.34 0.97 16.61
C GLU A 154 10.18 0.57 15.67
N LEU A 155 9.79 1.44 14.74
CA LEU A 155 8.76 1.14 13.74
C LEU A 155 9.24 0.06 12.75
N ALA A 156 10.48 0.16 12.26
CA ALA A 156 11.09 -0.82 11.36
C ALA A 156 11.12 -2.23 11.97
N SER A 157 11.19 -2.36 13.30
CA SER A 157 11.20 -3.66 13.97
C SER A 157 9.94 -4.48 13.73
N PHE A 158 8.78 -3.86 13.47
CA PHE A 158 7.54 -4.57 13.10
C PHE A 158 7.64 -5.27 11.74
N PHE A 159 8.48 -4.77 10.84
CA PHE A 159 8.69 -5.34 9.51
C PHE A 159 9.93 -6.25 9.43
N ASN A 160 10.81 -6.18 10.43
CA ASN A 160 12.09 -6.91 10.42
C ASN A 160 11.94 -8.40 10.71
N ASN A 161 10.84 -8.84 11.28
CA ASN A 161 10.55 -10.26 11.56
C ASN A 161 9.84 -10.97 10.40
N THR A 162 9.59 -10.27 9.28
CA THR A 162 9.07 -10.90 8.07
C THR A 162 10.13 -11.82 7.48
N PHE A 163 9.80 -13.11 7.29
CA PHE A 163 10.72 -14.05 6.64
C PHE A 163 10.87 -13.69 5.16
N GLU A 164 12.00 -13.09 4.84
CA GLU A 164 12.35 -12.66 3.49
C GLU A 164 13.87 -12.66 3.32
N ILE A 165 14.34 -13.24 2.23
CA ILE A 165 15.71 -13.07 1.78
C ILE A 165 15.82 -11.85 0.89
N GLY A 166 16.95 -11.13 0.91
CA GLY A 166 17.16 -9.90 0.14
C GLY A 166 17.24 -10.10 -1.38
N SER A 167 16.76 -11.23 -1.90
CA SER A 167 16.76 -11.54 -3.33
C SER A 167 15.41 -12.11 -3.75
N ALA A 168 14.98 -11.76 -4.98
CA ALA A 168 13.90 -12.45 -5.66
C ALA A 168 14.44 -13.77 -6.23
N VAL A 169 14.60 -14.80 -5.39
CA VAL A 169 14.90 -16.15 -5.88
C VAL A 169 13.61 -16.78 -6.37
N TYR A 170 13.45 -16.81 -7.68
CA TYR A 170 12.39 -17.56 -8.32
C TYR A 170 12.79 -19.06 -8.35
N GLY A 171 12.47 -19.77 -7.27
CA GLY A 171 12.53 -21.23 -7.27
C GLY A 171 11.33 -21.81 -8.03
N PRO A 172 11.43 -23.05 -8.56
CA PRO A 172 10.27 -23.73 -9.13
C PRO A 172 9.22 -23.90 -8.03
N GLY A 173 8.11 -23.17 -8.12
CA GLY A 173 6.97 -23.25 -7.20
C GLY A 173 6.80 -22.11 -6.18
N GLN A 174 7.46 -20.96 -6.37
CA GLN A 174 7.18 -19.74 -5.60
C GLN A 174 6.46 -18.70 -6.44
#